data_bbc9d60b1367152bdce4bc9814a9d1e5
#
_entry.id   bbc9d60b1367152bdce4bc9814a9d1e5
#
_cell.length_a   1.000
_cell.length_b   1.000
_cell.length_c   1.000
_cell.angle_alpha   90.00
_cell.angle_beta   90.00
_cell.angle_gamma   90.00
#
_symmetry.space_group_name_H-M   'P 1'
#
loop_
_entity.id
_entity.type
_entity.pdbx_description
1 polymer ?
#
loop_
_entity_poly.entity_id
_entity_poly.type
_entity_poly.pdbx_seq_one_letter_code
_entity_poly.pdbx_strand_id
1 'polypeptide(L)'
;MPSQFSFDIVSSVDFQEVDNAVNQAVKELRNRFDFRGSKSTIEFLKVEKKIRLIADDDLKLKNLQDILKTRMAARRISVKALQFQEPEKAFEGTLRQEATIVNGIPQDKAKIIIKKIKDGNYKVQASIQGEEIRVTSKSKDELQAVIHSLSTDTADIPLQFTNFR
;
A
#
# COMPACT_ATOMS: atom_id res chain seq x y z
N MET A 1 -37.71 13.15 5.26
CA MET A 1 -36.87 12.34 4.38
C MET A 1 -36.01 11.41 5.21
N PRO A 2 -35.93 10.14 4.86
CA PRO A 2 -35.03 9.28 5.56
C PRO A 2 -33.59 9.73 5.34
N SER A 3 -32.86 9.95 6.41
CA SER A 3 -31.46 10.30 6.34
C SER A 3 -30.66 9.11 5.83
N GLN A 4 -29.76 9.36 4.90
CA GLN A 4 -28.85 8.35 4.42
C GLN A 4 -27.41 8.79 4.72
N PHE A 5 -26.65 7.88 5.28
CA PHE A 5 -25.24 8.12 5.63
C PHE A 5 -24.35 7.36 4.67
N SER A 6 -23.15 7.83 4.49
CA SER A 6 -22.19 7.17 3.58
C SER A 6 -20.76 7.40 4.03
N PHE A 7 -19.87 6.56 3.52
CA PHE A 7 -18.45 6.80 3.55
C PHE A 7 -17.81 6.16 2.31
N ASP A 8 -16.57 6.53 2.03
CA ASP A 8 -15.83 5.97 0.91
C ASP A 8 -14.67 5.12 1.42
N ILE A 9 -14.47 3.96 0.81
CA ILE A 9 -13.30 3.11 1.01
C ILE A 9 -12.31 3.46 -0.10
N VAL A 10 -11.12 3.87 0.29
CA VAL A 10 -10.07 4.26 -0.64
C VAL A 10 -8.77 3.53 -0.30
N SER A 11 -7.87 3.45 -1.28
CA SER A 11 -6.51 3.00 -1.07
C SER A 11 -5.61 4.03 -1.73
N SER A 12 -5.17 5.01 -0.95
CA SER A 12 -4.40 6.14 -1.47
C SER A 12 -3.06 6.26 -0.75
N VAL A 13 -2.08 6.81 -1.47
CA VAL A 13 -0.72 7.00 -0.97
C VAL A 13 -0.30 8.44 -1.28
N ASP A 14 0.32 9.09 -0.30
CA ASP A 14 0.96 10.38 -0.51
C ASP A 14 2.34 10.14 -1.11
N PHE A 15 2.51 10.43 -2.40
CA PHE A 15 3.78 10.21 -3.09
C PHE A 15 4.91 11.10 -2.58
N GLN A 16 4.62 12.25 -2.00
CA GLN A 16 5.65 13.05 -1.35
C GLN A 16 6.21 12.32 -0.13
N GLU A 17 5.36 11.65 0.64
CA GLU A 17 5.80 10.86 1.78
C GLU A 17 6.58 9.62 1.33
N VAL A 18 6.23 9.03 0.18
CA VAL A 18 7.02 7.96 -0.41
C VAL A 18 8.43 8.46 -0.75
N ASP A 19 8.53 9.62 -1.37
CA ASP A 19 9.81 10.24 -1.71
C ASP A 19 10.65 10.49 -0.45
N ASN A 20 10.02 11.01 0.61
CA ASN A 20 10.69 11.24 1.89
C ASN A 20 11.19 9.94 2.51
N ALA A 21 10.38 8.89 2.47
CA ALA A 21 10.76 7.57 3.00
C ALA A 21 11.94 6.98 2.23
N VAL A 22 11.92 7.07 0.91
CA VAL A 22 13.02 6.58 0.07
C VAL A 22 14.30 7.36 0.35
N ASN A 23 14.21 8.67 0.47
CA ASN A 23 15.38 9.50 0.79
C ASN A 23 15.99 9.12 2.14
N GLN A 24 15.17 8.84 3.14
CA GLN A 24 15.64 8.37 4.45
C GLN A 24 16.25 6.97 4.36
N ALA A 25 15.66 6.09 3.56
CA ALA A 25 16.22 4.76 3.34
C ALA A 25 17.58 4.82 2.67
N VAL A 26 17.76 5.71 1.69
CA VAL A 26 19.04 5.92 1.01
C VAL A 26 20.09 6.43 1.99
N LYS A 27 19.73 7.36 2.87
CA LYS A 27 20.66 7.87 3.90
C LYS A 27 21.09 6.76 4.85
N GLU A 28 20.15 5.94 5.30
CA GLU A 28 20.45 4.80 6.17
C GLU A 28 21.40 3.82 5.46
N LEU A 29 21.12 3.52 4.19
CA LEU A 29 21.95 2.63 3.37
C LEU A 29 23.39 3.11 3.29
N ARG A 30 23.59 4.41 3.06
CA ARG A 30 24.94 5.00 2.96
C ARG A 30 25.70 4.93 4.27
N ASN A 31 25.01 4.94 5.40
CA ASN A 31 25.61 4.96 6.72
C ASN A 31 25.78 3.56 7.33
N ARG A 32 25.23 2.52 6.69
CA ARG A 32 25.31 1.16 7.21
C ARG A 32 26.64 0.53 6.83
N PHE A 33 27.31 -0.01 7.83
CA PHE A 33 28.59 -0.67 7.65
C PHE A 33 28.50 -1.89 6.73
N ASP A 34 27.41 -2.66 6.83
CA ASP A 34 27.22 -3.88 6.03
C ASP A 34 27.00 -3.61 4.53
N PHE A 35 26.80 -2.34 4.16
CA PHE A 35 26.66 -1.92 2.76
C PHE A 35 27.89 -1.18 2.22
N ARG A 36 28.97 -1.15 2.95
CA ARG A 36 30.21 -0.52 2.47
C ARG A 36 30.73 -1.24 1.23
N GLY A 37 31.00 -0.48 0.17
CA GLY A 37 31.46 -1.04 -1.11
C GLY A 37 30.40 -1.79 -1.88
N SER A 38 29.17 -1.83 -1.39
CA SER A 38 28.05 -2.48 -2.05
C SER A 38 27.55 -1.67 -3.25
N LYS A 39 27.06 -2.38 -4.26
CA LYS A 39 26.39 -1.79 -5.41
C LYS A 39 24.88 -1.55 -5.14
N SER A 40 24.45 -1.77 -3.91
CA SER A 40 23.03 -1.67 -3.55
C SER A 40 22.51 -0.25 -3.66
N THR A 41 21.32 -0.10 -4.22
CA THR A 41 20.64 1.20 -4.39
C THR A 41 19.13 1.06 -4.14
N ILE A 42 18.54 2.16 -3.74
CA ILE A 42 17.08 2.31 -3.63
C ILE A 42 16.72 3.58 -4.40
N GLU A 43 15.78 3.49 -5.33
CA GLU A 43 15.40 4.62 -6.18
C GLU A 43 13.90 4.67 -6.35
N PHE A 44 13.32 5.87 -6.16
CA PHE A 44 11.91 6.10 -6.44
C PHE A 44 11.76 6.63 -7.86
N LEU A 45 11.13 5.83 -8.71
CA LEU A 45 10.82 6.18 -10.10
C LEU A 45 9.46 6.89 -10.11
N LYS A 46 9.49 8.21 -10.00
CA LYS A 46 8.31 9.05 -9.75
C LYS A 46 7.28 8.98 -10.87
N VAL A 47 7.72 8.95 -12.12
CA VAL A 47 6.82 8.91 -13.27
C VAL A 47 6.08 7.57 -13.33
N GLU A 48 6.80 6.49 -13.10
CA GLU A 48 6.27 5.12 -13.16
C GLU A 48 5.59 4.70 -11.87
N LYS A 49 5.73 5.49 -10.80
CA LYS A 49 5.15 5.26 -9.47
C LYS A 49 5.55 3.90 -8.90
N LYS A 50 6.84 3.62 -8.96
CA LYS A 50 7.42 2.39 -8.42
C LYS A 50 8.80 2.65 -7.83
N ILE A 51 9.26 1.73 -6.98
CA ILE A 51 10.56 1.80 -6.35
C ILE A 51 11.42 0.68 -6.91
N ARG A 52 12.65 1.01 -7.29
CA ARG A 52 13.61 0.04 -7.80
C ARG A 52 14.67 -0.22 -6.74
N LEU A 53 14.90 -1.50 -6.47
CA LEU A 53 15.95 -1.96 -5.59
C LEU A 53 17.01 -2.70 -6.41
N ILE A 54 18.27 -2.38 -6.19
CA ILE A 54 19.40 -3.13 -6.75
C ILE A 54 20.25 -3.59 -5.58
N ALA A 55 20.60 -4.86 -5.53
CA ALA A 55 21.36 -5.44 -4.43
C ALA A 55 22.42 -6.40 -4.97
N ASP A 56 23.50 -6.59 -4.20
CA ASP A 56 24.59 -7.48 -4.58
C ASP A 56 24.15 -8.94 -4.61
N ASP A 57 23.25 -9.34 -3.70
CA ASP A 57 22.81 -10.72 -3.53
C ASP A 57 21.44 -10.75 -2.84
N ASP A 58 20.92 -11.97 -2.60
CA ASP A 58 19.60 -12.16 -1.97
C ASP A 58 19.55 -11.59 -0.55
N LEU A 59 20.60 -11.76 0.23
CA LEU A 59 20.64 -11.24 1.60
C LEU A 59 20.59 -9.72 1.62
N LYS A 60 21.39 -9.07 0.78
CA LYS A 60 21.39 -7.60 0.65
C LYS A 60 20.04 -7.11 0.16
N LEU A 61 19.40 -7.82 -0.77
CA LEU A 61 18.08 -7.45 -1.26
C LEU A 61 17.04 -7.47 -0.14
N LYS A 62 17.05 -8.51 0.68
CA LYS A 62 16.17 -8.61 1.82
C LYS A 62 16.41 -7.46 2.81
N ASN A 63 17.68 -7.13 3.05
CA ASN A 63 18.01 -6.00 3.92
C ASN A 63 17.51 -4.67 3.36
N LEU A 64 17.59 -4.47 2.03
CA LEU A 64 17.02 -3.27 1.39
C LEU A 64 15.52 -3.20 1.56
N GLN A 65 14.83 -4.33 1.39
CA GLN A 65 13.38 -4.38 1.61
C GLN A 65 13.02 -3.99 3.03
N ASP A 66 13.76 -4.50 4.01
CA ASP A 66 13.51 -4.20 5.42
C ASP A 66 13.75 -2.71 5.75
N ILE A 67 14.82 -2.14 5.21
CA ILE A 67 15.10 -0.70 5.36
C ILE A 67 13.95 0.12 4.79
N LEU A 68 13.54 -0.20 3.57
CA LEU A 68 12.45 0.51 2.90
C LEU A 68 11.14 0.40 3.68
N LYS A 69 10.77 -0.81 4.09
CA LYS A 69 9.53 -1.02 4.85
C LYS A 69 9.54 -0.25 6.15
N THR A 70 10.67 -0.23 6.86
CA THR A 70 10.80 0.50 8.12
C THR A 70 10.61 1.99 7.91
N ARG A 71 11.21 2.56 6.87
CA ARG A 71 11.09 4.00 6.60
C ARG A 71 9.70 4.37 6.09
N MET A 72 9.05 3.50 5.31
CA MET A 72 7.67 3.70 4.89
C MET A 72 6.74 3.72 6.11
N ALA A 73 6.89 2.75 7.00
CA ALA A 73 6.06 2.68 8.21
C ALA A 73 6.26 3.91 9.10
N ALA A 74 7.50 4.40 9.24
CA ALA A 74 7.79 5.60 10.00
C ALA A 74 7.11 6.84 9.42
N ARG A 75 6.82 6.84 8.13
CA ARG A 75 6.07 7.90 7.43
C ARG A 75 4.57 7.60 7.34
N ARG A 76 4.09 6.62 8.11
CA ARG A 76 2.68 6.21 8.16
C ARG A 76 2.16 5.71 6.81
N ILE A 77 3.05 5.17 5.97
CA ILE A 77 2.66 4.50 4.75
C ILE A 77 2.60 3.01 5.04
N SER A 78 1.45 2.37 4.74
CA SER A 78 1.31 0.94 4.95
C SER A 78 2.28 0.16 4.05
N VAL A 79 2.94 -0.85 4.61
CA VAL A 79 3.80 -1.73 3.80
C VAL A 79 2.99 -2.51 2.77
N LYS A 80 1.68 -2.65 2.97
CA LYS A 80 0.79 -3.27 1.98
C LYS A 80 0.69 -2.46 0.69
N ALA A 81 1.06 -1.17 0.72
CA ALA A 81 1.12 -0.34 -0.49
C ALA A 81 2.25 -0.76 -1.43
N LEU A 82 3.24 -1.49 -0.93
CA LEU A 82 4.37 -1.98 -1.72
C LEU A 82 4.07 -3.39 -2.23
N GLN A 83 4.01 -3.54 -3.55
CA GLN A 83 3.83 -4.84 -4.20
C GLN A 83 5.15 -5.21 -4.87
N PHE A 84 5.96 -6.02 -4.18
CA PHE A 84 7.26 -6.45 -4.68
C PHE A 84 7.08 -7.46 -5.80
N GLN A 85 7.74 -7.20 -6.93
CA GLN A 85 7.77 -8.11 -8.06
C GLN A 85 8.90 -9.12 -7.89
N GLU A 86 8.96 -10.12 -8.77
CA GLU A 86 10.05 -11.10 -8.73
C GLU A 86 11.39 -10.43 -9.01
N PRO A 87 12.43 -10.74 -8.22
CA PRO A 87 13.77 -10.21 -8.52
C PRO A 87 14.30 -10.77 -9.85
N GLU A 88 15.05 -9.93 -10.56
CA GLU A 88 15.69 -10.29 -11.81
C GLU A 88 17.19 -10.12 -11.68
N LYS A 89 17.95 -10.94 -12.41
CA LYS A 89 19.40 -10.75 -12.51
C LYS A 89 19.70 -9.48 -13.29
N ALA A 90 20.62 -8.69 -12.79
CA ALA A 90 21.02 -7.43 -13.40
C ALA A 90 22.54 -7.42 -13.65
N PHE A 91 23.10 -6.24 -13.93
CA PHE A 91 24.51 -6.09 -14.27
C PHE A 91 25.44 -6.62 -13.19
N GLU A 92 26.58 -7.14 -13.59
CA GLU A 92 27.67 -7.55 -12.69
C GLU A 92 27.24 -8.47 -11.54
N GLY A 93 26.29 -9.36 -11.80
CA GLY A 93 25.82 -10.32 -10.80
C GLY A 93 24.87 -9.76 -9.75
N THR A 94 24.43 -8.51 -9.90
CA THR A 94 23.45 -7.92 -8.98
C THR A 94 22.04 -8.45 -9.25
N LEU A 95 21.15 -8.20 -8.29
CA LEU A 95 19.70 -8.44 -8.43
C LEU A 95 18.97 -7.11 -8.50
N ARG A 96 17.96 -7.05 -9.34
CA ARG A 96 17.06 -5.91 -9.45
C ARG A 96 15.66 -6.34 -9.10
N GLN A 97 15.00 -5.57 -8.27
CA GLN A 97 13.60 -5.81 -7.91
C GLN A 97 12.84 -4.51 -7.98
N GLU A 98 11.63 -4.56 -8.50
CA GLU A 98 10.75 -3.40 -8.52
C GLU A 98 9.60 -3.64 -7.56
N ALA A 99 9.19 -2.57 -6.86
CA ALA A 99 8.00 -2.56 -6.03
C ALA A 99 7.04 -1.55 -6.62
N THR A 100 5.87 -2.04 -7.04
CA THR A 100 4.79 -1.18 -7.51
C THR A 100 4.08 -0.58 -6.30
N ILE A 101 3.70 0.70 -6.39
CA ILE A 101 2.99 1.39 -5.31
C ILE A 101 1.50 1.37 -5.62
N VAL A 102 0.71 0.81 -4.70
CA VAL A 102 -0.75 0.75 -4.83
C VAL A 102 -1.32 2.13 -4.54
N ASN A 103 -2.02 2.70 -5.51
CA ASN A 103 -2.75 3.95 -5.36
C ASN A 103 -4.06 3.83 -6.15
N GLY A 104 -5.18 3.77 -5.42
CA GLY A 104 -6.47 3.40 -5.97
C GLY A 104 -6.77 1.92 -5.74
N ILE A 105 -8.05 1.57 -5.68
CA ILE A 105 -8.46 0.18 -5.53
C ILE A 105 -8.68 -0.44 -6.91
N PRO A 106 -7.87 -1.46 -7.30
CA PRO A 106 -8.11 -2.16 -8.56
C PRO A 106 -9.48 -2.83 -8.57
N GLN A 107 -10.09 -2.99 -9.74
CA GLN A 107 -11.45 -3.52 -9.84
C GLN A 107 -11.58 -4.93 -9.28
N ASP A 108 -10.60 -5.81 -9.49
CA ASP A 108 -10.60 -7.16 -8.94
C ASP A 108 -10.61 -7.13 -7.41
N LYS A 109 -9.85 -6.23 -6.79
CA LYS A 109 -9.85 -6.07 -5.32
C LYS A 109 -11.15 -5.46 -4.82
N ALA A 110 -11.70 -4.49 -5.56
CA ALA A 110 -12.99 -3.87 -5.22
C ALA A 110 -14.11 -4.91 -5.17
N LYS A 111 -14.14 -5.82 -6.12
CA LYS A 111 -15.13 -6.90 -6.15
C LYS A 111 -15.00 -7.82 -4.94
N ILE A 112 -13.79 -8.14 -4.52
CA ILE A 112 -13.54 -8.96 -3.33
C ILE A 112 -14.04 -8.25 -2.07
N ILE A 113 -13.76 -6.95 -1.95
CA ILE A 113 -14.19 -6.15 -0.80
C ILE A 113 -15.71 -6.07 -0.73
N ILE A 114 -16.38 -5.82 -1.86
CA ILE A 114 -17.84 -5.76 -1.93
C ILE A 114 -18.44 -7.11 -1.55
N LYS A 115 -17.84 -8.21 -2.00
CA LYS A 115 -18.31 -9.55 -1.63
C LYS A 115 -18.22 -9.78 -0.12
N LYS A 116 -17.14 -9.37 0.51
CA LYS A 116 -16.98 -9.47 1.96
C LYS A 116 -18.06 -8.68 2.70
N ILE A 117 -18.40 -7.48 2.21
CA ILE A 117 -19.46 -6.67 2.78
C ILE A 117 -20.81 -7.39 2.65
N LYS A 118 -21.09 -7.96 1.48
CA LYS A 118 -22.34 -8.71 1.26
C LYS A 118 -22.43 -9.96 2.15
N ASP A 119 -21.33 -10.68 2.29
CA ASP A 119 -21.29 -11.92 3.09
C ASP A 119 -21.51 -11.61 4.59
N GLY A 120 -21.23 -10.41 5.04
CA GLY A 120 -21.46 -9.99 6.41
C GLY A 120 -22.91 -9.66 6.75
N ASN A 121 -23.79 -9.66 5.76
CA ASN A 121 -25.23 -9.37 5.92
C ASN A 121 -25.53 -8.02 6.58
N TYR A 122 -24.68 -7.01 6.33
CA TYR A 122 -24.91 -5.65 6.83
C TYR A 122 -26.04 -4.98 6.03
N LYS A 123 -26.78 -4.11 6.70
CA LYS A 123 -27.86 -3.33 6.05
C LYS A 123 -27.27 -2.12 5.33
N VAL A 124 -26.41 -2.38 4.35
CA VAL A 124 -25.70 -1.35 3.58
C VAL A 124 -25.75 -1.67 2.10
N GLN A 125 -25.49 -0.64 1.29
CA GLN A 125 -25.26 -0.81 -0.14
C GLN A 125 -23.83 -0.36 -0.45
N ALA A 126 -23.11 -1.15 -1.24
CA ALA A 126 -21.75 -0.85 -1.65
C ALA A 126 -21.70 -0.79 -3.17
N SER A 127 -21.06 0.25 -3.70
CA SER A 127 -20.91 0.43 -5.15
C SER A 127 -19.51 0.92 -5.49
N ILE A 128 -19.01 0.50 -6.65
CA ILE A 128 -17.72 0.96 -7.16
C ILE A 128 -17.90 2.35 -7.77
N GLN A 129 -17.07 3.29 -7.31
CA GLN A 129 -17.02 4.67 -7.81
C GLN A 129 -15.59 4.95 -8.28
N GLY A 130 -15.31 4.64 -9.56
CA GLY A 130 -13.94 4.75 -10.08
C GLY A 130 -12.98 3.79 -9.37
N GLU A 131 -12.01 4.33 -8.66
CA GLU A 131 -11.02 3.54 -7.89
C GLU A 131 -11.37 3.50 -6.40
N GLU A 132 -12.60 3.84 -6.04
CA GLU A 132 -13.08 3.86 -4.66
C GLU A 132 -14.34 3.01 -4.54
N ILE A 133 -14.74 2.73 -3.30
CA ILE A 133 -16.00 2.04 -3.02
C ILE A 133 -16.82 2.95 -2.10
N ARG A 134 -18.04 3.24 -2.51
CA ARG A 134 -18.98 4.00 -1.68
C ARG A 134 -19.92 3.06 -0.96
N VAL A 135 -20.03 3.22 0.35
CA VAL A 135 -20.93 2.44 1.20
C VAL A 135 -21.97 3.36 1.80
N THR A 136 -23.24 3.03 1.60
CA THR A 136 -24.36 3.83 2.09
C THR A 136 -25.27 3.00 3.00
N SER A 137 -25.91 3.65 3.96
CA SER A 137 -26.87 3.03 4.85
C SER A 137 -27.75 4.08 5.51
N LYS A 138 -28.92 3.67 5.96
CA LYS A 138 -29.77 4.49 6.82
C LYS A 138 -29.31 4.46 8.28
N SER A 139 -28.39 3.57 8.62
CA SER A 139 -27.90 3.38 9.99
C SER A 139 -26.40 3.63 10.04
N LYS A 140 -25.98 4.58 10.89
CA LYS A 140 -24.56 4.81 11.16
C LYS A 140 -23.89 3.60 11.80
N ASP A 141 -24.63 2.87 12.63
CA ASP A 141 -24.09 1.69 13.32
C ASP A 141 -23.73 0.59 12.31
N GLU A 142 -24.54 0.43 11.27
CA GLU A 142 -24.22 -0.54 10.20
C GLU A 142 -22.97 -0.13 9.45
N LEU A 143 -22.77 1.17 9.18
CA LEU A 143 -21.55 1.65 8.56
C LEU A 143 -20.33 1.40 9.43
N GLN A 144 -20.43 1.65 10.74
CA GLN A 144 -19.34 1.39 11.67
C GLN A 144 -19.01 -0.11 11.76
N ALA A 145 -20.02 -0.96 11.68
CA ALA A 145 -19.80 -2.41 11.68
C ALA A 145 -19.00 -2.84 10.45
N VAL A 146 -19.29 -2.28 9.28
CA VAL A 146 -18.54 -2.55 8.06
C VAL A 146 -17.09 -2.07 8.20
N ILE A 147 -16.87 -0.88 8.71
CA ILE A 147 -15.52 -0.33 8.91
C ILE A 147 -14.72 -1.23 9.85
N HIS A 148 -15.31 -1.64 10.97
CA HIS A 148 -14.66 -2.51 11.93
C HIS A 148 -14.28 -3.85 11.30
N SER A 149 -15.19 -4.46 10.56
CA SER A 149 -14.96 -5.73 9.88
C SER A 149 -13.80 -5.64 8.89
N LEU A 150 -13.77 -4.60 8.06
CA LEU A 150 -12.72 -4.41 7.07
C LEU A 150 -11.38 -4.02 7.70
N SER A 151 -11.41 -3.29 8.84
CA SER A 151 -10.18 -2.89 9.55
C SER A 151 -9.46 -4.08 10.17
N THR A 152 -10.21 -5.12 10.57
CA THR A 152 -9.64 -6.32 11.18
C THR A 152 -9.31 -7.40 10.15
N ASP A 153 -9.73 -7.19 8.90
CA ASP A 153 -9.46 -8.13 7.83
C ASP A 153 -8.03 -7.96 7.31
N THR A 154 -7.44 -9.06 6.85
CA THR A 154 -6.10 -9.09 6.27
C THR A 154 -6.15 -8.87 4.76
N ALA A 155 -6.76 -7.75 4.32
CA ALA A 155 -6.72 -7.35 2.92
C ALA A 155 -5.27 -7.17 2.48
N ASP A 156 -4.96 -7.54 1.24
CA ASP A 156 -3.59 -7.45 0.72
C ASP A 156 -3.23 -6.05 0.20
N ILE A 157 -4.15 -5.10 0.26
CA ILE A 157 -3.90 -3.69 -0.02
C ILE A 157 -4.32 -2.84 1.18
N PRO A 158 -3.72 -1.65 1.36
CA PRO A 158 -4.15 -0.77 2.46
C PRO A 158 -5.52 -0.16 2.16
N LEU A 159 -6.35 -0.05 3.19
CA LEU A 159 -7.67 0.57 3.07
C LEU A 159 -7.77 1.74 4.02
N GLN A 160 -8.31 2.85 3.54
CA GLN A 160 -8.68 4.00 4.37
C GLN A 160 -10.17 4.26 4.21
N PHE A 161 -10.76 4.82 5.25
CA PHE A 161 -12.19 5.14 5.29
C PHE A 161 -12.33 6.64 5.45
N THR A 162 -13.01 7.28 4.52
CA THR A 162 -13.02 8.74 4.44
C THR A 162 -14.35 9.25 3.89
N ASN A 163 -14.47 10.57 3.78
CA ASN A 163 -15.61 11.24 3.17
C ASN A 163 -16.94 10.89 3.84
N PHE A 164 -16.93 10.86 5.17
CA PHE A 164 -18.14 10.57 5.96
C PHE A 164 -19.20 11.66 5.75
N ARG A 165 -20.43 11.23 5.51
CA ARG A 165 -21.56 12.13 5.29
C ARG A 165 -22.78 11.70 6.09
#